data_b3f8b1d7204889a16278404509cd4569
#
_entry.id   b3f8b1d7204889a16278404509cd4569
#
_cell.length_a   1.000
_cell.length_b   1.000
_cell.length_c   1.000
_cell.angle_alpha   90.00
_cell.angle_beta   90.00
_cell.angle_gamma   90.00
#
_symmetry.space_group_name_H-M   'P 1'
#
loop_
_entity.id
_entity.type
_entity.pdbx_description
1 polymer ?
#
loop_
_entity_poly.entity_id
_entity_poly.type
_entity_poly.pdbx_seq_one_letter_code
_entity_poly.pdbx_strand_id
1 'polypeptide(L)'
;MMKFLFHKSLLFVSGILFLSQCLFLSFPNQTSPIPKEKLVTGSSTESPDKILLIPIEGEISGQKSSGGLLGGEKDSIVSRVKTYLSMAARDPEIKGVILKIDSPGGSVTASDLIHHEILEFKQKKNVPVLSLFMDTAASGAYYLSMATDHIQAHPTTITGSIGVLRFGINAKEALDKLGIKSSTIRSGPNKATGNPVEEFTPEQKKVFQDIIMENYERFLSIIKKGRPKLKESELRKLADGRIYSANQALETGLIDSIGYFEDAVVQVTKLPGYKASSTLSPRIVFYSYKGPQPENFYQIDSDTGTGPTLLESLLPFRISPDHKLHYLFSPE
;
A
#
# COMPACT_ATOMS: atom_id res chain seq x y z
N MET A 1 -17.14 -63.62 22.83
CA MET A 1 -16.15 -62.70 22.21
C MET A 1 -16.81 -61.61 21.33
N MET A 2 -17.97 -61.82 20.73
CA MET A 2 -18.65 -60.88 19.82
C MET A 2 -19.31 -59.68 20.51
N LYS A 3 -19.77 -59.76 21.77
CA LYS A 3 -20.39 -58.63 22.50
C LYS A 3 -19.41 -57.54 22.96
N PHE A 4 -18.12 -57.88 23.09
CA PHE A 4 -17.09 -56.91 23.52
C PHE A 4 -16.56 -55.98 22.39
N LEU A 5 -16.65 -56.43 21.14
CA LEU A 5 -16.29 -55.60 19.97
C LEU A 5 -17.39 -54.54 19.67
N PHE A 6 -18.65 -54.87 19.90
CA PHE A 6 -19.76 -53.95 19.63
C PHE A 6 -19.75 -52.70 20.54
N HIS A 7 -19.36 -52.91 21.83
CA HIS A 7 -19.25 -51.78 22.78
C HIS A 7 -18.11 -50.83 22.50
N LYS A 8 -16.95 -51.30 21.98
CA LYS A 8 -15.81 -50.47 21.62
C LYS A 8 -16.10 -49.65 20.34
N SER A 9 -16.81 -50.22 19.37
CA SER A 9 -17.23 -49.52 18.14
C SER A 9 -18.26 -48.45 18.42
N LEU A 10 -19.17 -48.68 19.35
CA LEU A 10 -20.21 -47.70 19.72
C LEU A 10 -19.61 -46.51 20.48
N LEU A 11 -18.61 -46.72 21.34
CA LEU A 11 -17.90 -45.66 22.04
C LEU A 11 -17.01 -44.82 21.08
N PHE A 12 -16.47 -45.42 20.03
CA PHE A 12 -15.65 -44.72 19.03
C PHE A 12 -16.52 -43.84 18.11
N VAL A 13 -17.69 -44.35 17.70
CA VAL A 13 -18.67 -43.60 16.89
C VAL A 13 -19.30 -42.46 17.71
N SER A 14 -19.59 -42.69 19.01
CA SER A 14 -20.09 -41.65 19.91
C SER A 14 -19.05 -40.54 20.14
N GLY A 15 -17.77 -40.89 20.26
CA GLY A 15 -16.67 -39.92 20.38
C GLY A 15 -16.47 -39.05 19.14
N ILE A 16 -16.64 -39.64 17.94
CA ILE A 16 -16.56 -38.88 16.67
C ILE A 16 -17.77 -37.94 16.49
N LEU A 17 -18.98 -38.35 16.92
CA LEU A 17 -20.17 -37.53 16.91
C LEU A 17 -20.09 -36.35 17.91
N PHE A 18 -19.45 -36.55 19.07
CA PHE A 18 -19.19 -35.45 20.03
C PHE A 18 -18.15 -34.45 19.53
N LEU A 19 -17.13 -34.89 18.80
CA LEU A 19 -16.13 -34.00 18.19
C LEU A 19 -16.70 -33.19 17.01
N SER A 20 -17.70 -33.72 16.29
CA SER A 20 -18.34 -32.99 15.19
C SER A 20 -19.31 -31.89 15.68
N GLN A 21 -19.83 -31.95 16.90
CA GLN A 21 -20.69 -30.89 17.46
C GLN A 21 -19.89 -29.69 17.99
N CYS A 22 -18.60 -29.82 18.29
CA CYS A 22 -17.76 -28.71 18.70
C CYS A 22 -17.22 -27.84 17.53
N LEU A 23 -17.48 -28.21 16.28
CA LEU A 23 -16.95 -27.50 15.11
C LEU A 23 -17.94 -26.49 14.48
N PHE A 24 -19.13 -26.33 15.05
CA PHE A 24 -20.00 -25.17 14.74
C PHE A 24 -19.72 -24.02 15.70
N LEU A 25 -18.49 -23.52 15.73
CA LEU A 25 -18.21 -22.18 16.19
C LEU A 25 -18.79 -21.22 15.15
N SER A 26 -20.02 -20.81 15.37
CA SER A 26 -20.60 -19.63 14.74
C SER A 26 -19.70 -18.45 15.10
N PHE A 27 -18.78 -18.09 14.19
CA PHE A 27 -18.08 -16.82 14.30
C PHE A 27 -19.16 -15.73 14.13
N PRO A 28 -19.39 -14.87 15.14
CA PRO A 28 -20.31 -13.76 14.96
C PRO A 28 -19.82 -12.96 13.74
N ASN A 29 -20.76 -12.52 12.90
CA ASN A 29 -20.49 -11.56 11.82
C ASN A 29 -19.68 -10.42 12.43
N GLN A 30 -18.34 -10.46 12.25
CA GLN A 30 -17.50 -9.36 12.67
C GLN A 30 -17.72 -8.25 11.65
N THR A 31 -18.65 -7.34 11.98
CA THR A 31 -18.58 -6.00 11.42
C THR A 31 -17.15 -5.53 11.62
N SER A 32 -16.47 -5.13 10.55
CA SER A 32 -15.09 -4.63 10.65
C SER A 32 -15.02 -3.64 11.80
N PRO A 33 -14.17 -3.85 12.81
CA PRO A 33 -14.14 -2.96 13.96
C PRO A 33 -13.84 -1.55 13.50
N ILE A 34 -14.51 -0.54 14.07
CA ILE A 34 -14.16 0.86 13.79
C ILE A 34 -12.80 1.11 14.43
N PRO A 35 -11.82 1.68 13.70
CA PRO A 35 -10.51 1.98 14.26
C PRO A 35 -10.64 3.02 15.37
N LYS A 36 -9.84 2.86 16.43
CA LYS A 36 -9.81 3.77 17.57
C LYS A 36 -8.61 4.71 17.46
N GLU A 37 -8.83 5.96 17.85
CA GLU A 37 -7.73 6.92 18.02
C GLU A 37 -6.82 6.49 19.17
N LYS A 38 -5.52 6.60 18.95
CA LYS A 38 -4.47 6.37 19.94
C LYS A 38 -3.47 7.49 19.89
N LEU A 39 -2.91 7.83 21.03
CA LEU A 39 -1.83 8.81 21.15
C LEU A 39 -0.48 8.15 20.89
N VAL A 40 0.39 8.80 20.13
CA VAL A 40 1.79 8.37 20.01
C VAL A 40 2.52 8.68 21.30
N THR A 41 3.20 7.69 21.88
CA THR A 41 3.94 7.86 23.15
C THR A 41 5.03 8.93 23.00
N GLY A 42 5.16 9.78 24.01
CA GLY A 42 6.10 10.91 24.03
C GLY A 42 5.56 12.19 23.36
N SER A 43 4.36 12.17 22.77
CA SER A 43 3.72 13.41 22.31
C SER A 43 3.05 14.15 23.45
N SER A 44 2.80 15.47 23.25
CA SER A 44 2.04 16.28 24.21
C SER A 44 0.68 15.62 24.52
N THR A 45 0.21 15.71 25.75
CA THR A 45 -1.12 15.23 26.16
C THR A 45 -2.11 16.38 26.38
N GLU A 46 -1.62 17.62 26.45
CA GLU A 46 -2.40 18.79 26.89
C GLU A 46 -2.91 19.66 25.74
N SER A 47 -2.30 19.54 24.55
CA SER A 47 -2.69 20.36 23.41
C SER A 47 -4.09 19.99 22.90
N PRO A 48 -4.96 20.97 22.56
CA PRO A 48 -6.18 20.69 21.83
C PRO A 48 -5.93 20.31 20.37
N ASP A 49 -4.76 20.68 19.81
CA ASP A 49 -4.43 20.44 18.41
C ASP A 49 -3.84 19.06 18.21
N LYS A 50 -4.25 18.39 17.14
CA LYS A 50 -3.79 17.06 16.74
C LYS A 50 -3.13 17.08 15.36
N ILE A 51 -2.08 16.29 15.20
CA ILE A 51 -1.55 15.85 13.91
C ILE A 51 -1.83 14.36 13.78
N LEU A 52 -2.55 13.98 12.73
CA LEU A 52 -2.83 12.57 12.43
C LEU A 52 -1.67 11.95 11.68
N LEU A 53 -1.15 10.83 12.17
CA LEU A 53 -0.18 9.98 11.50
C LEU A 53 -0.93 8.84 10.80
N ILE A 54 -0.74 8.70 9.47
CA ILE A 54 -1.32 7.62 8.67
C ILE A 54 -0.17 6.79 8.09
N PRO A 55 0.00 5.53 8.50
CA PRO A 55 1.00 4.65 7.90
C PRO A 55 0.54 4.12 6.54
N ILE A 56 1.43 4.17 5.54
CA ILE A 56 1.28 3.62 4.19
C ILE A 56 2.51 2.73 3.95
N GLU A 57 2.37 1.43 4.20
CA GLU A 57 3.48 0.49 4.22
C GLU A 57 3.19 -0.73 3.33
N GLY A 58 4.27 -1.27 2.75
CA GLY A 58 4.20 -2.42 1.85
C GLY A 58 3.61 -2.09 0.48
N GLU A 59 3.23 -3.11 -0.28
CA GLU A 59 2.69 -2.94 -1.63
C GLU A 59 1.30 -2.28 -1.62
N ILE A 60 1.13 -1.23 -2.43
CA ILE A 60 -0.13 -0.50 -2.56
C ILE A 60 -1.11 -1.32 -3.40
N SER A 61 -2.10 -1.92 -2.73
CA SER A 61 -3.14 -2.74 -3.34
C SER A 61 -4.54 -2.32 -2.91
N GLY A 62 -5.49 -2.40 -3.83
CA GLY A 62 -6.91 -2.24 -3.56
C GLY A 62 -7.59 -3.52 -3.06
N GLN A 63 -6.85 -4.63 -2.97
CA GLN A 63 -7.39 -5.90 -2.52
C GLN A 63 -7.25 -6.05 -1.00
N LYS A 64 -8.20 -6.74 -0.39
CA LYS A 64 -8.07 -7.22 0.98
C LYS A 64 -6.94 -8.25 1.05
N SER A 65 -6.15 -8.21 2.11
CA SER A 65 -5.14 -9.22 2.37
C SER A 65 -5.68 -10.31 3.30
N SER A 66 -5.35 -11.57 2.99
CA SER A 66 -5.68 -12.68 3.88
C SER A 66 -4.68 -12.72 5.04
N GLY A 67 -5.18 -12.82 6.25
CA GLY A 67 -4.35 -12.97 7.47
C GLY A 67 -3.80 -14.38 7.68
N GLY A 68 -3.65 -15.21 6.62
CA GLY A 68 -3.23 -16.61 6.73
C GLY A 68 -4.35 -17.54 7.22
N LEU A 69 -4.01 -18.82 7.48
CA LEU A 69 -4.98 -19.89 7.79
C LEU A 69 -5.86 -19.61 9.04
N LEU A 70 -5.39 -18.81 9.98
CA LEU A 70 -6.08 -18.45 11.24
C LEU A 70 -6.31 -16.94 11.39
N GLY A 71 -5.88 -16.12 10.43
CA GLY A 71 -6.03 -14.65 10.44
C GLY A 71 -7.27 -14.23 9.65
N GLY A 72 -8.07 -13.29 10.19
CA GLY A 72 -9.17 -12.68 9.47
C GLY A 72 -8.71 -11.84 8.28
N GLU A 73 -9.63 -11.57 7.34
CA GLU A 73 -9.38 -10.62 6.25
C GLU A 73 -9.02 -9.24 6.83
N LYS A 74 -8.00 -8.60 6.22
CA LYS A 74 -7.63 -7.23 6.52
C LYS A 74 -8.08 -6.33 5.37
N ASP A 75 -8.60 -5.16 5.71
CA ASP A 75 -8.97 -4.16 4.72
C ASP A 75 -7.77 -3.72 3.89
N SER A 76 -8.02 -3.44 2.61
CA SER A 76 -7.00 -2.91 1.71
C SER A 76 -6.44 -1.57 2.23
N ILE A 77 -5.22 -1.23 1.83
CA ILE A 77 -4.60 0.04 2.18
C ILE A 77 -5.46 1.22 1.68
N VAL A 78 -6.10 1.10 0.52
CA VAL A 78 -7.03 2.11 -0.02
C VAL A 78 -8.21 2.32 0.93
N SER A 79 -8.85 1.22 1.38
CA SER A 79 -10.00 1.29 2.31
C SER A 79 -9.61 1.92 3.65
N ARG A 80 -8.45 1.56 4.19
CA ARG A 80 -7.96 2.11 5.47
C ARG A 80 -7.65 3.59 5.37
N VAL A 81 -6.90 4.02 4.35
CA VAL A 81 -6.58 5.44 4.12
C VAL A 81 -7.87 6.25 3.99
N LYS A 82 -8.84 5.77 3.19
CA LYS A 82 -10.18 6.38 3.06
C LYS A 82 -10.87 6.54 4.39
N THR A 83 -10.89 5.46 5.20
CA THR A 83 -11.51 5.47 6.53
C THR A 83 -10.85 6.49 7.45
N TYR A 84 -9.52 6.49 7.52
CA TYR A 84 -8.76 7.39 8.38
C TYR A 84 -8.94 8.86 7.99
N LEU A 85 -8.88 9.17 6.70
CA LEU A 85 -9.12 10.53 6.20
C LEU A 85 -10.59 10.97 6.45
N SER A 86 -11.55 10.05 6.34
CA SER A 86 -12.96 10.34 6.62
C SER A 86 -13.21 10.62 8.10
N MET A 87 -12.52 9.92 9.01
CA MET A 87 -12.57 10.19 10.45
C MET A 87 -11.90 11.54 10.77
N ALA A 88 -10.71 11.78 10.23
CA ALA A 88 -9.99 13.03 10.40
C ALA A 88 -10.78 14.25 9.90
N ALA A 89 -11.52 14.11 8.81
CA ALA A 89 -12.35 15.20 8.29
C ALA A 89 -13.44 15.67 9.27
N ARG A 90 -13.91 14.78 10.15
CA ARG A 90 -14.95 15.04 11.14
C ARG A 90 -14.41 15.54 12.49
N ASP A 91 -13.11 15.36 12.75
CA ASP A 91 -12.49 15.78 14.02
C ASP A 91 -11.94 17.22 13.89
N PRO A 92 -12.52 18.21 14.59
CA PRO A 92 -12.09 19.60 14.52
C PRO A 92 -10.70 19.85 15.12
N GLU A 93 -10.19 18.94 15.96
CA GLU A 93 -8.88 19.04 16.58
C GLU A 93 -7.74 18.64 15.63
N ILE A 94 -8.01 17.88 14.56
CA ILE A 94 -7.01 17.55 13.52
C ILE A 94 -6.66 18.81 12.73
N LYS A 95 -5.42 19.28 12.87
CA LYS A 95 -4.87 20.47 12.22
C LYS A 95 -3.85 20.17 11.11
N GLY A 96 -3.39 18.93 11.02
CA GLY A 96 -2.47 18.47 10.00
C GLY A 96 -2.44 16.95 9.91
N VAL A 97 -1.91 16.43 8.79
CA VAL A 97 -1.75 14.99 8.56
C VAL A 97 -0.31 14.72 8.12
N ILE A 98 0.29 13.67 8.65
CA ILE A 98 1.57 13.11 8.18
C ILE A 98 1.28 11.71 7.64
N LEU A 99 1.59 11.49 6.37
CA LEU A 99 1.60 10.17 5.76
C LEU A 99 2.99 9.56 5.98
N LYS A 100 3.10 8.56 6.85
CA LYS A 100 4.33 7.78 7.07
C LYS A 100 4.41 6.73 5.96
N ILE A 101 5.29 6.92 4.98
CA ILE A 101 5.33 6.11 3.77
C ILE A 101 6.58 5.24 3.76
N ASP A 102 6.37 3.92 3.72
CA ASP A 102 7.40 2.91 3.54
C ASP A 102 6.89 1.86 2.55
N SER A 103 6.98 2.16 1.25
CA SER A 103 6.32 1.39 0.20
C SER A 103 7.08 1.42 -1.12
N PRO A 104 7.26 0.28 -1.77
CA PRO A 104 7.84 0.20 -3.12
C PRO A 104 6.87 0.68 -4.22
N GLY A 105 5.64 1.05 -3.87
CA GLY A 105 4.56 1.32 -4.81
C GLY A 105 3.56 0.17 -4.91
N GLY A 106 2.97 -0.03 -6.08
CA GLY A 106 2.00 -1.11 -6.30
C GLY A 106 1.05 -0.82 -7.46
N SER A 107 -0.20 -1.25 -7.34
CA SER A 107 -1.22 -1.10 -8.39
C SER A 107 -1.43 0.37 -8.78
N VAL A 108 -1.43 0.64 -10.09
CA VAL A 108 -1.72 1.96 -10.66
C VAL A 108 -3.03 2.53 -10.11
N THR A 109 -4.11 1.76 -10.19
CA THR A 109 -5.43 2.19 -9.73
C THR A 109 -5.46 2.45 -8.23
N ALA A 110 -4.83 1.60 -7.42
CA ALA A 110 -4.81 1.80 -5.96
C ALA A 110 -4.04 3.08 -5.57
N SER A 111 -2.92 3.34 -6.24
CA SER A 111 -2.13 4.56 -6.02
C SER A 111 -2.90 5.83 -6.43
N ASP A 112 -3.63 5.77 -7.56
CA ASP A 112 -4.47 6.87 -8.03
C ASP A 112 -5.68 7.12 -7.10
N LEU A 113 -6.29 6.06 -6.58
CA LEU A 113 -7.38 6.19 -5.60
C LEU A 113 -6.91 6.86 -4.31
N ILE A 114 -5.74 6.46 -3.76
CA ILE A 114 -5.21 7.11 -2.56
C ILE A 114 -4.87 8.58 -2.84
N HIS A 115 -4.23 8.87 -3.98
CA HIS A 115 -3.97 10.25 -4.41
C HIS A 115 -5.26 11.08 -4.45
N HIS A 116 -6.32 10.55 -5.06
CA HIS A 116 -7.63 11.20 -5.13
C HIS A 116 -8.22 11.45 -3.73
N GLU A 117 -8.18 10.48 -2.83
CA GLU A 117 -8.74 10.60 -1.49
C GLU A 117 -7.99 11.65 -0.64
N ILE A 118 -6.68 11.80 -0.83
CA ILE A 118 -5.90 12.87 -0.18
C ILE A 118 -6.36 14.24 -0.68
N LEU A 119 -6.53 14.41 -1.99
CA LEU A 119 -7.01 15.68 -2.57
C LEU A 119 -8.42 16.02 -2.08
N GLU A 120 -9.36 15.07 -2.09
CA GLU A 120 -10.71 15.23 -1.56
C GLU A 120 -10.70 15.63 -0.07
N PHE A 121 -9.85 15.00 0.73
CA PHE A 121 -9.68 15.35 2.14
C PHE A 121 -9.20 16.81 2.30
N LYS A 122 -8.16 17.20 1.54
CA LYS A 122 -7.61 18.56 1.61
C LYS A 122 -8.66 19.62 1.22
N GLN A 123 -9.47 19.35 0.20
CA GLN A 123 -10.56 20.26 -0.19
C GLN A 123 -11.62 20.40 0.91
N LYS A 124 -11.98 19.30 1.59
CA LYS A 124 -13.01 19.30 2.64
C LYS A 124 -12.55 19.91 3.96
N LYS A 125 -11.31 19.60 4.36
CA LYS A 125 -10.79 19.93 5.68
C LYS A 125 -9.92 21.20 5.69
N ASN A 126 -9.26 21.52 4.58
CA ASN A 126 -8.32 22.65 4.43
C ASN A 126 -7.23 22.67 5.51
N VAL A 127 -6.61 21.50 5.75
CA VAL A 127 -5.43 21.32 6.63
C VAL A 127 -4.28 20.74 5.82
N PRO A 128 -3.01 21.03 6.16
CA PRO A 128 -1.86 20.54 5.43
C PRO A 128 -1.70 19.03 5.57
N VAL A 129 -1.20 18.41 4.51
CA VAL A 129 -0.80 17.00 4.45
C VAL A 129 0.66 16.94 4.04
N LEU A 130 1.50 16.26 4.83
CA LEU A 130 2.92 16.05 4.58
C LEU A 130 3.17 14.55 4.33
N SER A 131 3.94 14.23 3.30
CA SER A 131 4.50 12.87 3.12
C SER A 131 5.86 12.79 3.79
N LEU A 132 6.01 11.85 4.74
CA LEU A 132 7.28 11.47 5.35
C LEU A 132 7.72 10.12 4.77
N PHE A 133 8.75 10.15 3.94
CA PHE A 133 9.34 8.96 3.33
C PHE A 133 10.29 8.29 4.31
N MET A 134 10.07 6.99 4.55
CA MET A 134 10.92 6.17 5.41
C MET A 134 12.00 5.47 4.59
N ASP A 135 12.13 4.15 4.67
CA ASP A 135 13.16 3.42 3.94
C ASP A 135 12.95 3.51 2.42
N THR A 136 11.78 3.16 1.95
CA THR A 136 11.42 3.23 0.53
C THR A 136 10.11 3.99 0.32
N ALA A 137 10.10 4.94 -0.63
CA ALA A 137 8.88 5.58 -1.09
C ALA A 137 8.97 5.81 -2.61
N ALA A 138 8.70 4.75 -3.37
CA ALA A 138 8.99 4.72 -4.80
C ALA A 138 7.72 4.47 -5.64
N SER A 139 7.78 4.85 -6.91
CA SER A 139 6.77 4.51 -7.91
C SER A 139 5.35 4.94 -7.48
N GLY A 140 4.40 4.02 -7.23
CA GLY A 140 3.05 4.36 -6.77
C GLY A 140 3.02 5.13 -5.44
N ALA A 141 3.98 4.91 -4.55
CA ALA A 141 4.12 5.67 -3.31
C ALA A 141 4.57 7.12 -3.58
N TYR A 142 5.45 7.33 -4.56
CA TYR A 142 5.79 8.66 -5.03
C TYR A 142 4.61 9.33 -5.74
N TYR A 143 3.84 8.58 -6.55
CA TYR A 143 2.63 9.06 -7.23
C TYR A 143 1.62 9.67 -6.24
N LEU A 144 1.22 8.90 -5.21
CA LEU A 144 0.22 9.39 -4.26
C LEU A 144 0.70 10.61 -3.45
N SER A 145 2.02 10.72 -3.23
CA SER A 145 2.62 11.84 -2.51
C SER A 145 2.52 13.17 -3.26
N MET A 146 2.23 13.13 -4.56
CA MET A 146 1.96 14.36 -5.34
C MET A 146 0.69 15.10 -4.91
N ALA A 147 -0.18 14.47 -4.12
CA ALA A 147 -1.36 15.10 -3.52
C ALA A 147 -1.02 15.89 -2.23
N THR A 148 0.18 15.74 -1.68
CA THR A 148 0.58 16.37 -0.40
C THR A 148 1.19 17.75 -0.60
N ASP A 149 1.26 18.55 0.47
CA ASP A 149 1.79 19.92 0.43
C ASP A 149 3.31 19.98 0.58
N HIS A 150 3.90 18.92 1.13
CA HIS A 150 5.33 18.81 1.36
C HIS A 150 5.75 17.35 1.37
N ILE A 151 6.90 17.05 0.80
CA ILE A 151 7.54 15.73 0.85
C ILE A 151 8.87 15.86 1.57
N GLN A 152 8.97 15.21 2.72
CA GLN A 152 10.21 15.07 3.47
C GLN A 152 10.67 13.63 3.42
N ALA A 153 11.95 13.40 3.12
CA ALA A 153 12.55 12.06 3.12
C ALA A 153 13.49 11.87 4.32
N HIS A 154 13.54 10.65 4.85
CA HIS A 154 14.61 10.27 5.77
C HIS A 154 15.97 10.32 5.01
N PRO A 155 17.11 10.61 5.69
CA PRO A 155 18.41 10.72 5.03
C PRO A 155 18.84 9.51 4.17
N THR A 156 18.32 8.33 4.49
CA THR A 156 18.65 7.07 3.81
C THR A 156 17.56 6.58 2.84
N THR A 157 16.50 7.36 2.66
CA THR A 157 15.37 7.00 1.78
C THR A 157 15.81 6.71 0.35
N ILE A 158 15.20 5.68 -0.24
CA ILE A 158 15.19 5.43 -1.68
C ILE A 158 13.83 5.83 -2.24
N THR A 159 13.82 6.65 -3.30
CA THR A 159 12.61 7.14 -3.96
C THR A 159 12.72 7.14 -5.49
N GLY A 160 11.76 7.72 -6.19
CA GLY A 160 11.74 7.75 -7.65
C GLY A 160 11.02 6.54 -8.24
N SER A 161 11.70 5.75 -9.08
CA SER A 161 11.08 4.66 -9.86
C SER A 161 9.80 5.13 -10.59
N ILE A 162 9.92 6.31 -11.24
CA ILE A 162 8.81 6.94 -11.96
C ILE A 162 8.64 6.21 -13.29
N GLY A 163 7.66 5.31 -13.33
CA GLY A 163 7.42 4.46 -14.47
C GLY A 163 6.24 3.53 -14.27
N VAL A 164 5.86 2.83 -15.33
CA VAL A 164 4.79 1.82 -15.33
C VAL A 164 5.32 0.55 -15.96
N LEU A 165 5.09 -0.57 -15.32
CA LEU A 165 5.47 -1.87 -15.86
C LEU A 165 4.31 -2.87 -15.77
N ARG A 166 4.35 -3.87 -16.61
CA ARG A 166 3.62 -5.11 -16.46
C ARG A 166 4.62 -6.25 -16.45
N PHE A 167 4.73 -6.92 -15.32
CA PHE A 167 5.55 -8.12 -15.22
C PHE A 167 4.81 -9.32 -15.83
N GLY A 168 5.53 -10.18 -16.52
CA GLY A 168 5.00 -11.44 -17.05
C GLY A 168 6.12 -12.43 -17.33
N ILE A 169 5.87 -13.69 -17.01
CA ILE A 169 6.75 -14.82 -17.34
C ILE A 169 6.19 -15.50 -18.59
N ASN A 170 7.06 -15.91 -19.51
CA ASN A 170 6.71 -16.79 -20.61
C ASN A 170 7.38 -18.16 -20.40
N ALA A 171 6.55 -19.18 -20.19
CA ALA A 171 6.99 -20.57 -19.97
C ALA A 171 6.87 -21.45 -21.23
N LYS A 172 6.46 -20.88 -22.39
CA LYS A 172 6.18 -21.66 -23.60
C LYS A 172 7.34 -22.55 -24.01
N GLU A 173 8.55 -22.00 -24.13
CA GLU A 173 9.72 -22.76 -24.56
C GLU A 173 10.08 -23.89 -23.58
N ALA A 174 9.92 -23.68 -22.30
CA ALA A 174 10.14 -24.71 -21.29
C ALA A 174 9.13 -25.86 -21.42
N LEU A 175 7.86 -25.54 -21.65
CA LEU A 175 6.81 -26.52 -21.86
C LEU A 175 7.01 -27.30 -23.18
N ASP A 176 7.40 -26.63 -24.25
CA ASP A 176 7.71 -27.27 -25.54
C ASP A 176 8.85 -28.31 -25.39
N LYS A 177 9.90 -28.00 -24.62
CA LYS A 177 11.00 -28.93 -24.30
C LYS A 177 10.54 -30.18 -23.53
N LEU A 178 9.47 -30.05 -22.75
CA LEU A 178 8.84 -31.14 -22.00
C LEU A 178 7.76 -31.88 -22.81
N GLY A 179 7.54 -31.52 -24.09
CA GLY A 179 6.51 -32.10 -24.95
C GLY A 179 5.09 -31.66 -24.58
N ILE A 180 4.91 -30.66 -23.75
CA ILE A 180 3.61 -30.11 -23.32
C ILE A 180 3.21 -29.01 -24.28
N LYS A 181 2.04 -29.15 -24.92
CA LYS A 181 1.51 -28.17 -25.88
C LYS A 181 0.29 -27.46 -25.29
N SER A 182 0.26 -26.14 -25.37
CA SER A 182 -0.93 -25.35 -25.03
C SER A 182 -2.01 -25.56 -26.11
N SER A 183 -3.26 -25.73 -25.69
CA SER A 183 -4.43 -25.83 -26.55
C SER A 183 -5.50 -24.85 -26.12
N THR A 184 -5.33 -23.59 -26.50
CA THR A 184 -6.26 -22.51 -26.14
C THR A 184 -7.27 -22.27 -27.25
N ILE A 185 -8.56 -22.43 -26.95
CA ILE A 185 -9.66 -22.02 -27.80
C ILE A 185 -10.12 -20.64 -27.40
N ARG A 186 -10.22 -19.69 -28.35
CA ARG A 186 -10.50 -18.29 -28.05
C ARG A 186 -11.47 -17.67 -29.06
N SER A 187 -12.26 -16.72 -28.61
CA SER A 187 -13.23 -15.99 -29.46
C SER A 187 -12.59 -14.95 -30.38
N GLY A 188 -11.31 -14.59 -30.14
CA GLY A 188 -10.58 -13.61 -30.95
C GLY A 188 -9.09 -13.62 -30.66
N PRO A 189 -8.24 -13.05 -31.54
CA PRO A 189 -6.78 -13.18 -31.51
C PRO A 189 -6.17 -12.63 -30.21
N ASN A 190 -6.76 -11.58 -29.65
CA ASN A 190 -6.21 -10.89 -28.46
C ASN A 190 -6.80 -11.39 -27.13
N LYS A 191 -7.75 -12.38 -27.14
CA LYS A 191 -8.41 -12.81 -25.88
C LYS A 191 -7.47 -13.54 -24.92
N ALA A 192 -6.41 -14.16 -25.41
CA ALA A 192 -5.38 -14.83 -24.60
C ALA A 192 -4.10 -14.00 -24.45
N THR A 193 -4.16 -12.71 -24.69
CA THR A 193 -2.99 -11.81 -24.54
C THR A 193 -2.49 -11.84 -23.11
N GLY A 194 -1.19 -12.17 -22.93
CA GLY A 194 -0.57 -12.33 -21.62
C GLY A 194 -0.63 -13.74 -21.05
N ASN A 195 -1.13 -14.72 -21.80
CA ASN A 195 -1.06 -16.12 -21.42
C ASN A 195 0.41 -16.56 -21.28
N PRO A 196 0.86 -17.06 -20.11
CA PRO A 196 2.26 -17.40 -19.87
C PRO A 196 2.75 -18.61 -20.69
N VAL A 197 1.84 -19.37 -21.31
CA VAL A 197 2.18 -20.55 -22.13
C VAL A 197 2.07 -20.30 -23.63
N GLU A 198 1.93 -19.04 -24.03
CA GLU A 198 1.90 -18.61 -25.43
C GLU A 198 2.85 -17.43 -25.65
N GLU A 199 3.40 -17.31 -26.85
CA GLU A 199 4.19 -16.15 -27.22
C GLU A 199 3.31 -14.94 -27.51
N PHE A 200 3.79 -13.77 -27.13
CA PHE A 200 3.19 -12.52 -27.54
C PHE A 200 3.41 -12.25 -29.02
N THR A 201 2.35 -11.97 -29.75
CA THR A 201 2.47 -11.38 -31.07
C THR A 201 2.92 -9.92 -30.97
N PRO A 202 3.53 -9.35 -32.03
CA PRO A 202 3.88 -7.93 -32.07
C PRO A 202 2.68 -7.00 -31.77
N GLU A 203 1.49 -7.35 -32.28
CA GLU A 203 0.24 -6.62 -32.03
C GLU A 203 -0.14 -6.66 -30.54
N GLN A 204 -0.09 -7.83 -29.91
CA GLN A 204 -0.40 -7.99 -28.49
C GLN A 204 0.59 -7.20 -27.60
N LYS A 205 1.88 -7.20 -27.97
CA LYS A 205 2.89 -6.37 -27.30
C LYS A 205 2.54 -4.89 -27.40
N LYS A 206 2.13 -4.44 -28.60
CA LYS A 206 1.74 -3.06 -28.85
C LYS A 206 0.55 -2.65 -28.00
N VAL A 207 -0.49 -3.48 -27.86
CA VAL A 207 -1.65 -3.19 -27.01
C VAL A 207 -1.22 -2.89 -25.56
N PHE A 208 -0.37 -3.72 -24.97
CA PHE A 208 0.13 -3.45 -23.62
C PHE A 208 1.02 -2.22 -23.55
N GLN A 209 1.90 -2.04 -24.55
CA GLN A 209 2.79 -0.88 -24.59
C GLN A 209 1.99 0.44 -24.63
N ASP A 210 0.94 0.48 -25.44
CA ASP A 210 0.09 1.69 -25.55
C ASP A 210 -0.60 2.01 -24.20
N ILE A 211 -1.14 0.99 -23.52
CA ILE A 211 -1.75 1.15 -22.19
C ILE A 211 -0.71 1.59 -21.13
N ILE A 212 0.48 1.00 -21.16
CA ILE A 212 1.58 1.37 -20.26
C ILE A 212 1.96 2.83 -20.48
N MET A 213 2.10 3.27 -21.73
CA MET A 213 2.47 4.64 -22.06
C MET A 213 1.38 5.64 -21.66
N GLU A 214 0.09 5.31 -21.83
CA GLU A 214 -1.00 6.15 -21.35
C GLU A 214 -0.93 6.38 -19.83
N ASN A 215 -0.73 5.30 -19.06
CA ASN A 215 -0.58 5.42 -17.60
C ASN A 215 0.71 6.14 -17.19
N TYR A 216 1.79 5.99 -17.95
CA TYR A 216 3.02 6.73 -17.73
C TYR A 216 2.84 8.24 -17.95
N GLU A 217 2.20 8.65 -19.04
CA GLU A 217 1.89 10.07 -19.29
C GLU A 217 0.95 10.65 -18.20
N ARG A 218 -0.02 9.85 -17.71
CA ARG A 218 -0.80 10.23 -16.53
C ARG A 218 0.08 10.46 -15.32
N PHE A 219 1.04 9.57 -15.03
CA PHE A 219 1.97 9.74 -13.92
C PHE A 219 2.77 11.04 -14.05
N LEU A 220 3.35 11.31 -15.22
CA LEU A 220 4.07 12.56 -15.49
C LEU A 220 3.18 13.80 -15.25
N SER A 221 1.92 13.75 -15.70
CA SER A 221 0.97 14.85 -15.50
C SER A 221 0.68 15.11 -14.01
N ILE A 222 0.59 14.08 -13.21
CA ILE A 222 0.40 14.16 -11.75
C ILE A 222 1.63 14.75 -11.07
N ILE A 223 2.84 14.30 -11.45
CA ILE A 223 4.08 14.88 -10.93
C ILE A 223 4.18 16.37 -11.31
N LYS A 224 3.85 16.72 -12.54
CA LYS A 224 3.88 18.12 -12.98
C LYS A 224 2.98 19.02 -12.15
N LYS A 225 1.83 18.51 -11.69
CA LYS A 225 0.91 19.24 -10.79
C LYS A 225 1.50 19.37 -9.38
N GLY A 226 2.08 18.29 -8.83
CA GLY A 226 2.69 18.28 -7.51
C GLY A 226 4.05 18.97 -7.44
N ARG A 227 4.75 19.07 -8.58
CA ARG A 227 6.09 19.69 -8.74
C ARG A 227 6.06 20.76 -9.85
N PRO A 228 5.34 21.86 -9.67
CA PRO A 228 5.14 22.85 -10.73
C PRO A 228 6.43 23.55 -11.18
N LYS A 229 7.44 23.61 -10.30
CA LYS A 229 8.76 24.21 -10.60
C LYS A 229 9.62 23.33 -11.52
N LEU A 230 9.37 22.01 -11.55
CA LEU A 230 10.13 21.09 -12.38
C LEU A 230 9.70 21.23 -13.85
N LYS A 231 10.66 21.56 -14.74
CA LYS A 231 10.37 21.65 -16.17
C LYS A 231 10.04 20.29 -16.75
N GLU A 232 9.14 20.24 -17.73
CA GLU A 232 8.73 18.97 -18.33
C GLU A 232 9.89 18.20 -18.96
N SER A 233 10.80 18.90 -19.62
CA SER A 233 12.01 18.29 -20.22
C SER A 233 12.95 17.68 -19.18
N GLU A 234 13.01 18.24 -17.98
CA GLU A 234 13.78 17.74 -16.85
C GLU A 234 13.05 16.55 -16.21
N LEU A 235 11.73 16.69 -16.01
CA LEU A 235 10.90 15.60 -15.49
C LEU A 235 11.03 14.33 -16.33
N ARG A 236 10.93 14.43 -17.67
CA ARG A 236 11.06 13.26 -18.56
C ARG A 236 12.44 12.57 -18.47
N LYS A 237 13.52 13.32 -18.16
CA LYS A 237 14.85 12.76 -17.92
C LYS A 237 14.94 12.03 -16.60
N LEU A 238 14.22 12.52 -15.57
CA LEU A 238 14.18 11.94 -14.23
C LEU A 238 13.23 10.73 -14.15
N ALA A 239 12.28 10.64 -15.07
CA ALA A 239 11.20 9.66 -15.07
C ALA A 239 11.48 8.48 -16.01
N ASP A 240 12.70 7.97 -16.04
CA ASP A 240 13.11 6.82 -16.85
C ASP A 240 13.01 5.47 -16.09
N GLY A 241 12.40 5.50 -14.91
CA GLY A 241 12.25 4.32 -14.05
C GLY A 241 13.36 4.14 -13.02
N ARG A 242 14.39 4.97 -13.02
CA ARG A 242 15.48 4.88 -12.03
C ARG A 242 15.04 5.31 -10.64
N ILE A 243 15.80 4.87 -9.64
CA ILE A 243 15.67 5.28 -8.25
C ILE A 243 16.64 6.41 -7.92
N TYR A 244 16.36 7.11 -6.84
CA TYR A 244 17.15 8.22 -6.31
C TYR A 244 17.35 8.06 -4.80
N SER A 245 18.54 8.42 -4.31
CA SER A 245 18.73 8.66 -2.87
C SER A 245 17.99 9.94 -2.46
N ALA A 246 17.81 10.13 -1.14
CA ALA A 246 17.21 11.35 -0.60
C ALA A 246 17.91 12.62 -1.10
N ASN A 247 19.26 12.64 -1.11
CA ASN A 247 20.04 13.79 -1.58
C ASN A 247 19.80 14.07 -3.06
N GLN A 248 19.87 13.05 -3.93
CA GLN A 248 19.59 13.19 -5.36
C GLN A 248 18.16 13.68 -5.62
N ALA A 249 17.19 13.17 -4.86
CA ALA A 249 15.80 13.58 -4.97
C ALA A 249 15.58 15.05 -4.52
N LEU A 250 16.30 15.51 -3.50
CA LEU A 250 16.28 16.90 -3.07
C LEU A 250 16.91 17.82 -4.12
N GLU A 251 18.11 17.49 -4.61
CA GLU A 251 18.82 18.26 -5.63
C GLU A 251 18.02 18.40 -6.93
N THR A 252 17.29 17.37 -7.30
CA THR A 252 16.47 17.35 -8.53
C THR A 252 15.06 17.93 -8.32
N GLY A 253 14.69 18.30 -7.10
CA GLY A 253 13.36 18.87 -6.78
C GLY A 253 12.24 17.83 -6.75
N LEU A 254 12.55 16.55 -6.66
CA LEU A 254 11.56 15.48 -6.47
C LEU A 254 10.99 15.46 -5.05
N ILE A 255 11.75 15.93 -4.05
CA ILE A 255 11.32 16.13 -2.67
C ILE A 255 11.63 17.55 -2.19
N ASP A 256 11.11 17.95 -1.03
CA ASP A 256 11.22 19.32 -0.50
C ASP A 256 12.25 19.44 0.62
N SER A 257 12.46 18.38 1.41
CA SER A 257 13.43 18.39 2.52
C SER A 257 13.90 16.98 2.89
N ILE A 258 14.98 16.94 3.66
CA ILE A 258 15.49 15.73 4.32
C ILE A 258 15.44 15.97 5.81
N GLY A 259 14.95 14.98 6.60
CA GLY A 259 14.86 15.08 8.05
C GLY A 259 14.22 13.85 8.68
N TYR A 260 14.14 13.88 9.99
CA TYR A 260 13.54 12.84 10.82
C TYR A 260 12.06 13.14 11.14
N PHE A 261 11.42 12.27 11.89
CA PHE A 261 9.99 12.41 12.22
C PHE A 261 9.71 13.72 12.98
N GLU A 262 10.55 14.09 13.90
CA GLU A 262 10.41 15.31 14.69
C GLU A 262 10.45 16.57 13.81
N ASP A 263 11.31 16.55 12.76
CA ASP A 263 11.38 17.63 11.77
C ASP A 263 10.08 17.70 10.95
N ALA A 264 9.49 16.54 10.58
CA ALA A 264 8.22 16.49 9.88
C ALA A 264 7.07 17.05 10.71
N VAL A 265 7.03 16.77 12.02
CA VAL A 265 6.05 17.35 12.95
C VAL A 265 6.19 18.88 12.99
N VAL A 266 7.41 19.40 13.10
CA VAL A 266 7.66 20.85 13.05
C VAL A 266 7.31 21.42 11.67
N GLN A 267 7.65 20.71 10.61
CA GLN A 267 7.40 21.17 9.24
C GLN A 267 5.91 21.28 8.94
N VAL A 268 5.09 20.29 9.31
CA VAL A 268 3.64 20.35 9.04
C VAL A 268 2.97 21.54 9.73
N THR A 269 3.46 21.94 10.91
CA THR A 269 2.92 23.12 11.62
C THR A 269 3.25 24.45 10.94
N LYS A 270 4.23 24.48 10.03
CA LYS A 270 4.63 25.66 9.26
C LYS A 270 3.97 25.74 7.90
N LEU A 271 3.31 24.66 7.44
CA LEU A 271 2.68 24.63 6.14
C LEU A 271 1.43 25.53 6.09
N PRO A 272 1.12 26.12 4.92
CA PRO A 272 -0.12 26.82 4.71
C PRO A 272 -1.35 25.96 5.08
N GLY A 273 -2.31 26.56 5.76
CA GLY A 273 -3.52 25.86 6.20
C GLY A 273 -3.43 25.27 7.62
N TYR A 274 -2.25 25.18 8.24
CA TYR A 274 -2.15 24.82 9.66
C TYR A 274 -2.65 26.00 10.52
N LYS A 275 -3.68 25.76 11.32
CA LYS A 275 -4.29 26.76 12.19
C LYS A 275 -4.22 26.29 13.64
N ALA A 276 -3.15 26.64 14.32
CA ALA A 276 -2.99 26.33 15.73
C ALA A 276 -4.09 26.99 16.57
N SER A 277 -4.68 26.24 17.49
CA SER A 277 -5.61 26.73 18.51
C SER A 277 -4.89 27.03 19.83
N SER A 278 -3.64 26.59 19.95
CA SER A 278 -2.80 26.69 21.17
C SER A 278 -1.33 26.92 20.82
N THR A 279 -0.55 27.43 21.76
CA THR A 279 0.92 27.53 21.69
C THR A 279 1.62 26.22 22.09
N LEU A 280 0.86 25.21 22.57
CA LEU A 280 1.39 23.92 22.96
C LEU A 280 1.70 23.08 21.72
N SER A 281 2.72 22.24 21.81
CA SER A 281 3.02 21.26 20.76
C SER A 281 1.82 20.34 20.52
N PRO A 282 1.45 20.06 19.26
CA PRO A 282 0.29 19.23 18.96
C PRO A 282 0.44 17.80 19.46
N ARG A 283 -0.67 17.17 19.78
CA ARG A 283 -0.74 15.73 20.04
C ARG A 283 -0.54 14.98 18.73
N ILE A 284 0.29 13.96 18.73
CA ILE A 284 0.42 13.07 17.57
C ILE A 284 -0.47 11.87 17.80
N VAL A 285 -1.47 11.69 16.92
CA VAL A 285 -2.45 10.62 17.03
C VAL A 285 -2.43 9.74 15.79
N PHE A 286 -2.87 8.49 15.92
CA PHE A 286 -3.07 7.56 14.82
C PHE A 286 -4.31 6.73 15.05
N TYR A 287 -4.84 6.09 14.01
CA TYR A 287 -5.96 5.19 14.11
C TYR A 287 -5.51 3.74 14.00
N SER A 288 -6.02 2.87 14.88
CA SER A 288 -5.69 1.44 14.89
C SER A 288 -6.91 0.59 15.19
N TYR A 289 -7.01 -0.55 14.50
CA TYR A 289 -8.07 -1.53 14.72
C TYR A 289 -7.78 -2.45 15.91
N LYS A 290 -6.52 -2.67 16.27
CA LYS A 290 -6.08 -3.65 17.27
C LYS A 290 -4.80 -3.22 17.99
N GLY A 291 -4.47 -3.96 19.03
CA GLY A 291 -3.15 -4.02 19.65
C GLY A 291 -2.96 -3.08 20.85
N PRO A 292 -1.87 -3.30 21.60
CA PRO A 292 -1.43 -2.39 22.64
C PRO A 292 -1.07 -1.04 22.04
N GLN A 293 -0.90 -0.04 22.91
CA GLN A 293 -0.38 1.25 22.48
C GLN A 293 1.10 1.08 22.11
N PRO A 294 1.55 1.57 20.93
CA PRO A 294 2.96 1.51 20.57
C PRO A 294 3.79 2.42 21.49
N GLU A 295 4.97 1.97 21.83
CA GLU A 295 5.90 2.73 22.70
C GLU A 295 6.53 3.92 21.98
N ASN A 296 6.61 3.86 20.65
CA ASN A 296 7.14 4.93 19.81
C ASN A 296 6.53 4.90 18.40
N PHE A 297 6.78 5.94 17.60
CA PHE A 297 6.18 6.08 16.29
C PHE A 297 6.69 5.04 15.27
N TYR A 298 7.86 4.46 15.46
CA TYR A 298 8.40 3.41 14.58
C TYR A 298 7.57 2.12 14.63
N GLN A 299 6.87 1.86 15.73
CA GLN A 299 5.99 0.70 15.92
C GLN A 299 4.58 0.90 15.33
N ILE A 300 4.29 2.09 14.80
CA ILE A 300 3.02 2.38 14.15
C ILE A 300 3.14 1.90 12.71
N ASP A 301 2.57 0.76 12.43
CA ASP A 301 2.52 0.16 11.11
C ASP A 301 1.11 0.21 10.49
N SER A 302 1.01 -0.12 9.24
CA SER A 302 -0.24 -0.12 8.52
C SER A 302 -1.13 -1.33 8.80
N ASP A 303 -0.88 -2.12 9.85
CA ASP A 303 -1.60 -3.38 10.15
C ASP A 303 -1.55 -4.39 8.98
N THR A 304 -0.64 -4.20 8.03
CA THR A 304 -0.57 -5.02 6.82
C THR A 304 0.02 -6.40 7.04
N GLY A 305 0.53 -6.71 8.24
CA GLY A 305 1.06 -8.01 8.73
C GLY A 305 0.98 -9.20 7.77
N THR A 306 1.50 -9.03 6.57
CA THR A 306 1.75 -10.11 5.63
C THR A 306 3.23 -10.45 5.74
N GLY A 307 3.57 -11.26 6.72
CA GLY A 307 4.78 -12.06 6.55
C GLY A 307 4.64 -12.86 5.24
N PRO A 308 5.72 -13.05 4.47
CA PRO A 308 5.68 -13.85 3.26
C PRO A 308 5.08 -15.22 3.59
N THR A 309 4.20 -15.72 2.71
CA THR A 309 3.76 -17.12 2.81
C THR A 309 4.97 -18.03 2.65
N LEU A 310 4.90 -19.23 3.20
CA LEU A 310 6.01 -20.21 3.10
C LEU A 310 6.44 -20.41 1.63
N LEU A 311 5.51 -20.31 0.70
CA LEU A 311 5.76 -20.41 -0.75
C LEU A 311 6.47 -19.17 -1.31
N GLU A 312 6.10 -17.97 -0.85
CA GLU A 312 6.76 -16.71 -1.26
C GLU A 312 8.17 -16.57 -0.71
N SER A 313 8.46 -17.18 0.46
CA SER A 313 9.81 -17.20 1.03
C SER A 313 10.77 -18.17 0.31
N LEU A 314 10.23 -19.08 -0.50
CA LEU A 314 11.03 -20.05 -1.28
C LEU A 314 11.30 -19.57 -2.72
N LEU A 315 10.66 -18.51 -3.17
CA LEU A 315 10.86 -17.96 -4.51
C LEU A 315 11.78 -16.75 -4.44
N PRO A 316 12.81 -16.65 -5.30
CA PRO A 316 13.74 -15.52 -5.32
C PRO A 316 13.09 -14.21 -5.83
N PHE A 317 11.81 -14.25 -6.21
CA PHE A 317 11.04 -13.10 -6.70
C PHE A 317 9.55 -13.31 -6.42
N ARG A 318 8.84 -12.23 -6.12
CA ARG A 318 7.38 -12.25 -5.97
C ARG A 318 6.73 -12.30 -7.36
N ILE A 319 6.07 -13.42 -7.67
CA ILE A 319 5.20 -13.50 -8.84
C ILE A 319 3.85 -12.95 -8.42
N SER A 320 3.49 -11.76 -8.89
CA SER A 320 2.10 -11.31 -8.83
C SER A 320 1.33 -11.98 -9.98
N PRO A 321 0.41 -12.90 -9.70
CA PRO A 321 -0.33 -13.61 -10.74
C PRO A 321 -1.42 -12.74 -11.40
N ASP A 322 -1.62 -11.52 -10.92
CA ASP A 322 -2.62 -10.63 -11.46
C ASP A 322 -2.04 -9.83 -12.64
N HIS A 323 -2.78 -9.80 -13.74
CA HIS A 323 -2.46 -9.06 -14.96
C HIS A 323 -2.61 -7.53 -14.80
N LYS A 324 -2.37 -7.00 -13.59
CA LYS A 324 -2.51 -5.57 -13.29
C LYS A 324 -1.28 -4.79 -13.70
N LEU A 325 -1.50 -3.53 -14.02
CA LEU A 325 -0.41 -2.57 -14.18
C LEU A 325 0.07 -2.12 -12.80
N HIS A 326 1.38 -2.06 -12.63
CA HIS A 326 2.00 -1.69 -11.38
C HIS A 326 2.90 -0.48 -11.53
N TYR A 327 2.80 0.39 -10.53
CA TYR A 327 3.86 1.28 -10.09
C TYR A 327 4.59 0.54 -8.97
N LEU A 328 5.63 -0.21 -9.29
CA LEU A 328 6.33 -1.04 -8.31
C LEU A 328 7.83 -0.90 -8.51
N PHE A 329 8.53 -0.65 -7.42
CA PHE A 329 9.97 -0.84 -7.28
C PHE A 329 10.18 -2.13 -6.46
N SER A 330 10.91 -3.12 -7.01
CA SER A 330 11.29 -4.34 -6.31
C SER A 330 12.80 -4.33 -6.16
N PRO A 331 13.35 -4.04 -4.98
CA PRO A 331 14.74 -4.36 -4.69
C PRO A 331 14.87 -5.89 -4.63
N GLU A 332 15.86 -6.44 -5.29
CA GLU A 332 16.23 -7.86 -5.19
C GLU A 332 16.68 -8.23 -3.78
#